data_cb1bae52cda93c893a9e45b771e1fe35
#
_entry.id   cb1bae52cda93c893a9e45b771e1fe35
#
_cell.length_a   1.000
_cell.length_b   1.000
_cell.length_c   1.000
_cell.angle_alpha   90.00
_cell.angle_beta   90.00
_cell.angle_gamma   90.00
#
_symmetry.space_group_name_H-M   'P 1'
#
loop_
_entity.id
_entity.type
_entity.pdbx_description
1 polymer ?
#
loop_
_entity_poly.entity_id
_entity_poly.type
_entity_poly.pdbx_seq_one_letter_code
_entity_poly.pdbx_strand_id
1 'polypeptide(L)'
;NSLVKLAGGSIMLTLFLVMIASLVLGMGAPTTANYVITSTIAAPAILTLLAPNTPMELVPLVTVMSAHFFVFYFGIIADITPPVALAAFAASGISGGDPIKTGVHSAKLAIAAFIIPYMIVLQPALLMVDVTILQIVWVTISAVIGMIGIGAGIIGYWYRKLMWFERIILIAAGLSMIYPETISDIIGLVVLAIMFAIQFIGNKKENGPKAIA
;
A
#
# COMPACT_ATOMS: atom_id res chain seq x y z
N ASN A 1 12.54 -21.24 8.17
CA ASN A 1 11.28 -20.64 7.72
C ASN A 1 11.11 -20.87 6.21
N SER A 2 10.10 -21.64 5.81
CA SER A 2 9.95 -22.08 4.40
C SER A 2 9.76 -20.91 3.45
N LEU A 3 9.06 -19.85 3.87
CA LEU A 3 8.84 -18.63 3.07
C LEU A 3 10.15 -17.90 2.74
N VAL A 4 11.05 -17.78 3.72
CA VAL A 4 12.35 -17.12 3.53
C VAL A 4 13.24 -17.93 2.59
N LYS A 5 13.20 -19.26 2.69
CA LYS A 5 13.95 -20.17 1.79
C LYS A 5 13.43 -20.06 0.35
N LEU A 6 12.12 -20.05 0.17
CA LEU A 6 11.49 -19.84 -1.16
C LEU A 6 11.84 -18.48 -1.76
N ALA A 7 11.98 -17.45 -0.92
CA ALA A 7 12.34 -16.10 -1.35
C ALA A 7 13.85 -15.92 -1.59
N GLY A 8 14.69 -16.94 -1.38
CA GLY A 8 16.14 -16.82 -1.55
C GLY A 8 16.78 -15.72 -0.70
N GLY A 9 16.17 -15.35 0.43
CA GLY A 9 16.63 -14.27 1.31
C GLY A 9 16.31 -12.85 0.84
N SER A 10 15.59 -12.68 -0.27
CA SER A 10 15.13 -11.37 -0.73
C SER A 10 14.00 -10.83 0.14
N ILE A 11 14.17 -9.62 0.71
CA ILE A 11 13.16 -8.99 1.56
C ILE A 11 11.86 -8.73 0.80
N MET A 12 11.94 -8.17 -0.42
CA MET A 12 10.75 -7.85 -1.22
C MET A 12 9.98 -9.10 -1.63
N LEU A 13 10.68 -10.17 -2.02
CA LEU A 13 10.02 -11.42 -2.37
C LEU A 13 9.40 -12.11 -1.15
N THR A 14 10.07 -12.03 0.01
CA THR A 14 9.49 -12.57 1.26
C THR A 14 8.24 -11.78 1.66
N LEU A 15 8.28 -10.45 1.63
CA LEU A 15 7.11 -9.62 1.92
C LEU A 15 5.96 -9.94 0.97
N PHE A 16 6.25 -10.12 -0.32
CA PHE A 16 5.23 -10.52 -1.29
C PHE A 16 4.61 -11.89 -0.98
N LEU A 17 5.42 -12.89 -0.66
CA LEU A 17 4.93 -14.22 -0.27
C LEU A 17 4.13 -14.18 1.05
N VAL A 18 4.59 -13.38 2.02
CA VAL A 18 3.87 -13.18 3.30
C VAL A 18 2.55 -12.45 3.06
N MET A 19 2.51 -11.46 2.17
CA MET A 19 1.27 -10.80 1.75
C MET A 19 0.25 -11.81 1.22
N ILE A 20 0.66 -12.64 0.26
CA ILE A 20 -0.22 -13.69 -0.31
C ILE A 20 -0.69 -14.67 0.77
N ALA A 21 0.23 -15.13 1.63
CA ALA A 21 -0.11 -16.03 2.72
C ALA A 21 -1.13 -15.39 3.69
N SER A 22 -0.91 -14.13 4.08
CA SER A 22 -1.80 -13.39 5.00
C SER A 22 -3.17 -13.14 4.37
N LEU A 23 -3.23 -12.80 3.09
CA LEU A 23 -4.50 -12.68 2.35
C LEU A 23 -5.26 -14.00 2.33
N VAL A 24 -4.58 -15.10 2.01
CA VAL A 24 -5.21 -16.43 1.96
C VAL A 24 -5.70 -16.88 3.35
N LEU A 25 -4.87 -16.69 4.38
CA LEU A 25 -5.22 -17.06 5.76
C LEU A 25 -6.34 -16.16 6.33
N GLY A 26 -6.43 -14.92 5.83
CA GLY A 26 -7.43 -13.95 6.24
C GLY A 26 -8.81 -14.16 5.63
N MET A 27 -8.93 -14.96 4.59
CA MET A 27 -10.19 -15.17 3.87
C MET A 27 -11.27 -15.78 4.75
N GLY A 28 -12.32 -15.01 5.02
CA GLY A 28 -13.50 -15.52 5.73
C GLY A 28 -13.35 -15.68 7.25
N ALA A 29 -12.25 -15.21 7.83
CA ALA A 29 -12.03 -15.25 9.27
C ALA A 29 -12.36 -13.90 9.93
N PRO A 30 -12.94 -13.87 11.15
CA PRO A 30 -13.06 -12.64 11.93
C PRO A 30 -11.68 -12.00 12.17
N THR A 31 -11.60 -10.67 12.16
CA THR A 31 -10.34 -9.91 12.21
C THR A 31 -9.40 -10.33 13.34
N THR A 32 -9.92 -10.58 14.55
CA THR A 32 -9.11 -11.01 15.69
C THR A 32 -8.52 -12.41 15.49
N ALA A 33 -9.33 -13.38 15.04
CA ALA A 33 -8.88 -14.74 14.76
C ALA A 33 -7.86 -14.75 13.62
N ASN A 34 -8.11 -13.98 12.57
CA ASN A 34 -7.21 -13.78 11.45
C ASN A 34 -5.85 -13.25 11.91
N TYR A 35 -5.82 -12.21 12.73
CA TYR A 35 -4.55 -11.67 13.25
C TYR A 35 -3.79 -12.71 14.07
N VAL A 36 -4.44 -13.47 14.94
CA VAL A 36 -3.78 -14.54 15.71
C VAL A 36 -3.12 -15.56 14.79
N ILE A 37 -3.82 -15.99 13.74
CA ILE A 37 -3.31 -16.97 12.78
C ILE A 37 -2.13 -16.37 11.97
N THR A 38 -2.32 -15.19 11.39
CA THR A 38 -1.31 -14.57 10.52
C THR A 38 -0.07 -14.14 11.30
N SER A 39 -0.23 -13.65 12.54
CA SER A 39 0.91 -13.26 13.38
C SER A 39 1.77 -14.46 13.80
N THR A 40 1.16 -15.61 14.07
CA THR A 40 1.91 -16.81 14.46
C THR A 40 2.60 -17.50 13.29
N ILE A 41 2.00 -17.49 12.09
CA ILE A 41 2.49 -18.20 10.92
C ILE A 41 3.40 -17.33 10.05
N ALA A 42 2.98 -16.11 9.76
CA ALA A 42 3.58 -15.26 8.74
C ALA A 42 4.55 -14.19 9.29
N ALA A 43 4.27 -13.57 10.45
CA ALA A 43 5.15 -12.57 11.03
C ALA A 43 6.57 -13.07 11.33
N PRO A 44 6.79 -14.31 11.80
CA PRO A 44 8.13 -14.84 12.01
C PRO A 44 9.01 -14.89 10.75
N ALA A 45 8.41 -14.97 9.56
CA ALA A 45 9.16 -14.92 8.30
C ALA A 45 9.79 -13.54 8.08
N ILE A 46 9.05 -12.48 8.38
CA ILE A 46 9.54 -11.09 8.28
C ILE A 46 10.63 -10.85 9.34
N LEU A 47 10.37 -11.27 10.59
CA LEU A 47 11.33 -11.12 11.69
C LEU A 47 12.67 -11.82 11.41
N THR A 48 12.64 -13.03 10.82
CA THR A 48 13.85 -13.75 10.45
C THR A 48 14.73 -12.99 9.44
N LEU A 49 14.10 -12.15 8.59
CA LEU A 49 14.83 -11.34 7.62
C LEU A 49 15.29 -10.01 8.18
N LEU A 50 14.47 -9.35 8.97
CA LEU A 50 14.78 -8.01 9.51
C LEU A 50 15.76 -8.08 10.68
N ALA A 51 15.76 -9.18 11.44
CA ALA A 51 16.62 -9.40 12.60
C ALA A 51 17.24 -10.83 12.56
N PRO A 52 18.08 -11.15 11.56
CA PRO A 52 18.65 -12.48 11.40
C PRO A 52 19.52 -12.84 12.59
N ASN A 53 19.35 -14.07 13.12
CA ASN A 53 20.10 -14.61 14.25
C ASN A 53 20.04 -13.79 15.55
N THR A 54 19.08 -12.88 15.67
CA THR A 54 18.87 -12.07 16.87
C THR A 54 17.87 -12.78 17.77
N PRO A 55 18.21 -13.04 19.07
CA PRO A 55 17.25 -13.53 20.05
C PRO A 55 16.04 -12.58 20.13
N MET A 56 14.82 -13.12 20.24
CA MET A 56 13.59 -12.34 20.19
C MET A 56 13.56 -11.20 21.25
N GLU A 57 14.18 -11.41 22.37
CA GLU A 57 14.29 -10.45 23.49
C GLU A 57 15.13 -9.21 23.13
N LEU A 58 16.02 -9.34 22.13
CA LEU A 58 16.90 -8.26 21.67
C LEU A 58 16.43 -7.63 20.35
N VAL A 59 15.34 -8.14 19.76
CA VAL A 59 14.77 -7.52 18.52
C VAL A 59 14.15 -6.19 18.87
N PRO A 60 14.51 -5.09 18.17
CA PRO A 60 13.91 -3.78 18.42
C PRO A 60 12.38 -3.81 18.32
N LEU A 61 11.70 -3.14 19.23
CA LEU A 61 10.23 -3.10 19.27
C LEU A 61 9.64 -2.65 17.92
N VAL A 62 10.25 -1.66 17.27
CA VAL A 62 9.83 -1.15 15.98
C VAL A 62 9.86 -2.23 14.89
N THR A 63 10.83 -3.13 14.92
CA THR A 63 10.95 -4.26 13.99
C THR A 63 9.82 -5.27 14.22
N VAL A 64 9.55 -5.59 15.48
CA VAL A 64 8.43 -6.47 15.85
C VAL A 64 7.11 -5.86 15.40
N MET A 65 6.89 -4.58 15.71
CA MET A 65 5.68 -3.86 15.29
C MET A 65 5.52 -3.86 13.78
N SER A 66 6.58 -3.59 13.02
CA SER A 66 6.53 -3.60 11.54
C SER A 66 6.07 -4.93 10.98
N ALA A 67 6.61 -6.05 11.49
CA ALA A 67 6.23 -7.39 11.06
C ALA A 67 4.77 -7.70 11.40
N HIS A 68 4.32 -7.35 12.62
CA HIS A 68 2.96 -7.59 13.06
C HIS A 68 1.94 -6.70 12.33
N PHE A 69 2.24 -5.41 12.10
CA PHE A 69 1.39 -4.53 11.29
C PHE A 69 1.26 -5.04 9.86
N PHE A 70 2.34 -5.54 9.27
CA PHE A 70 2.32 -6.08 7.92
C PHE A 70 1.28 -7.20 7.77
N VAL A 71 1.36 -8.22 8.62
CA VAL A 71 0.44 -9.36 8.55
C VAL A 71 -0.99 -9.00 8.97
N PHE A 72 -1.15 -8.07 9.91
CA PHE A 72 -2.45 -7.56 10.36
C PHE A 72 -3.19 -6.86 9.22
N TYR A 73 -2.52 -5.92 8.53
CA TYR A 73 -3.13 -5.21 7.40
C TYR A 73 -3.60 -6.17 6.31
N PHE A 74 -2.75 -7.10 5.87
CA PHE A 74 -3.12 -8.03 4.82
C PHE A 74 -4.18 -9.03 5.25
N GLY A 75 -4.21 -9.37 6.52
CA GLY A 75 -5.31 -10.14 7.08
C GLY A 75 -6.66 -9.43 6.95
N ILE A 76 -6.74 -8.15 7.31
CA ILE A 76 -8.00 -7.37 7.22
C ILE A 76 -8.39 -7.10 5.76
N ILE A 77 -7.42 -6.76 4.89
CA ILE A 77 -7.68 -6.46 3.49
C ILE A 77 -8.27 -7.66 2.74
N ALA A 78 -8.07 -8.88 3.23
CA ALA A 78 -8.68 -10.09 2.66
C ALA A 78 -10.20 -9.98 2.54
N ASP A 79 -10.88 -9.29 3.46
CA ASP A 79 -12.34 -9.13 3.46
C ASP A 79 -12.86 -8.23 2.32
N ILE A 80 -12.01 -7.44 1.69
CA ILE A 80 -12.36 -6.58 0.55
C ILE A 80 -11.66 -7.00 -0.75
N THR A 81 -10.90 -8.11 -0.71
CA THR A 81 -10.09 -8.59 -1.84
C THR A 81 -10.65 -9.88 -2.42
N PRO A 82 -10.94 -9.97 -3.73
CA PRO A 82 -11.31 -11.24 -4.36
C PRO A 82 -10.22 -12.31 -4.14
N PRO A 83 -10.59 -13.60 -4.07
CA PRO A 83 -11.89 -14.17 -4.47
C PRO A 83 -12.98 -14.17 -3.40
N VAL A 84 -12.67 -13.99 -2.12
CA VAL A 84 -13.65 -14.10 -1.03
C VAL A 84 -14.38 -12.77 -0.77
N ALA A 85 -13.65 -11.66 -0.55
CA ALA A 85 -14.16 -10.29 -0.48
C ALA A 85 -15.52 -10.12 0.24
N LEU A 86 -15.68 -10.71 1.43
CA LEU A 86 -16.99 -10.82 2.13
C LEU A 86 -17.69 -9.46 2.31
N ALA A 87 -16.94 -8.43 2.72
CA ALA A 87 -17.50 -7.09 2.90
C ALA A 87 -17.96 -6.47 1.57
N ALA A 88 -17.20 -6.67 0.49
CA ALA A 88 -17.58 -6.18 -0.84
C ALA A 88 -18.80 -6.95 -1.39
N PHE A 89 -18.90 -8.25 -1.12
CA PHE A 89 -20.06 -9.05 -1.54
C PHE A 89 -21.33 -8.67 -0.77
N ALA A 90 -21.20 -8.42 0.54
CA ALA A 90 -22.31 -7.88 1.32
C ALA A 90 -22.78 -6.52 0.77
N ALA A 91 -21.87 -5.62 0.44
CA ALA A 91 -22.18 -4.33 -0.17
C ALA A 91 -22.87 -4.49 -1.54
N SER A 92 -22.46 -5.47 -2.36
CA SER A 92 -23.10 -5.75 -3.64
C SER A 92 -24.54 -6.24 -3.48
N GLY A 93 -24.83 -7.01 -2.43
CA GLY A 93 -26.20 -7.43 -2.08
C GLY A 93 -27.13 -6.27 -1.76
N ILE A 94 -26.59 -5.20 -1.14
CA ILE A 94 -27.35 -3.97 -0.84
C ILE A 94 -27.53 -3.10 -2.08
N SER A 95 -26.47 -2.92 -2.88
CA SER A 95 -26.47 -2.05 -4.06
C SER A 95 -27.12 -2.69 -5.30
N GLY A 96 -27.34 -4.01 -5.30
CA GLY A 96 -27.78 -4.75 -6.47
C GLY A 96 -26.70 -4.91 -7.55
N GLY A 97 -25.44 -4.62 -7.23
CA GLY A 97 -24.30 -4.74 -8.14
C GLY A 97 -23.77 -6.16 -8.28
N ASP A 98 -22.90 -6.37 -9.28
CA ASP A 98 -22.18 -7.64 -9.46
C ASP A 98 -21.15 -7.83 -8.34
N PRO A 99 -21.16 -8.94 -7.57
CA PRO A 99 -20.28 -9.14 -6.43
C PRO A 99 -18.79 -9.11 -6.79
N ILE A 100 -18.40 -9.78 -7.89
CA ILE A 100 -16.99 -9.86 -8.29
C ILE A 100 -16.48 -8.50 -8.76
N LYS A 101 -17.26 -7.76 -9.57
CA LYS A 101 -16.92 -6.41 -9.98
C LYS A 101 -16.81 -5.47 -8.78
N THR A 102 -17.74 -5.58 -7.82
CA THR A 102 -17.70 -4.81 -6.57
C THR A 102 -16.42 -5.11 -5.80
N GLY A 103 -16.03 -6.38 -5.64
CA GLY A 103 -14.77 -6.77 -5.00
C GLY A 103 -13.53 -6.22 -5.71
N VAL A 104 -13.49 -6.30 -7.04
CA VAL A 104 -12.37 -5.73 -7.83
C VAL A 104 -12.28 -4.21 -7.67
N HIS A 105 -13.41 -3.50 -7.68
CA HIS A 105 -13.44 -2.06 -7.43
C HIS A 105 -13.04 -1.72 -6.00
N SER A 106 -13.49 -2.48 -5.02
CA SER A 106 -13.11 -2.34 -3.62
C SER A 106 -11.59 -2.46 -3.42
N ALA A 107 -10.96 -3.49 -3.97
CA ALA A 107 -9.51 -3.67 -3.92
C ALA A 107 -8.74 -2.52 -4.61
N LYS A 108 -9.25 -2.01 -5.75
CA LYS A 108 -8.65 -0.84 -6.42
C LYS A 108 -8.73 0.43 -5.57
N LEU A 109 -9.86 0.69 -4.93
CA LEU A 109 -10.03 1.84 -4.04
C LEU A 109 -9.16 1.72 -2.79
N ALA A 110 -8.94 0.49 -2.31
CA ALA A 110 -8.12 0.20 -1.15
C ALA A 110 -6.62 0.05 -1.45
N ILE A 111 -6.14 0.51 -2.61
CA ILE A 111 -4.73 0.30 -3.01
C ILE A 111 -3.72 0.85 -1.99
N ALA A 112 -4.07 1.93 -1.30
CA ALA A 112 -3.27 2.47 -0.20
C ALA A 112 -3.03 1.43 0.89
N ALA A 113 -4.05 0.66 1.25
CA ALA A 113 -3.94 -0.37 2.27
C ALA A 113 -3.02 -1.53 1.86
N PHE A 114 -2.84 -1.79 0.56
CA PHE A 114 -1.85 -2.77 0.06
C PHE A 114 -0.41 -2.26 0.12
N ILE A 115 -0.21 -0.95 0.08
CA ILE A 115 1.11 -0.32 -0.01
C ILE A 115 1.63 0.09 1.36
N ILE A 116 0.77 0.62 2.24
CA ILE A 116 1.15 1.09 3.58
C ILE A 116 1.95 0.04 4.38
N PRO A 117 1.58 -1.26 4.42
CA PRO A 117 2.38 -2.24 5.15
C PRO A 117 3.82 -2.39 4.64
N TYR A 118 4.04 -2.31 3.32
CA TYR A 118 5.39 -2.29 2.76
C TYR A 118 6.15 -1.05 3.21
N MET A 119 5.49 0.12 3.20
CA MET A 119 6.09 1.37 3.68
C MET A 119 6.52 1.24 5.15
N ILE A 120 5.69 0.67 6.01
CA ILE A 120 5.99 0.47 7.43
C ILE A 120 7.22 -0.41 7.63
N VAL A 121 7.35 -1.49 6.84
CA VAL A 121 8.52 -2.39 6.94
C VAL A 121 9.78 -1.73 6.38
N LEU A 122 9.69 -0.99 5.27
CA LEU A 122 10.82 -0.32 4.63
C LEU A 122 11.23 0.96 5.35
N GLN A 123 10.25 1.65 5.96
CA GLN A 123 10.44 2.93 6.65
C GLN A 123 9.73 2.93 8.00
N PRO A 124 10.33 2.25 9.02
CA PRO A 124 9.73 2.12 10.34
C PRO A 124 9.45 3.43 11.07
N ALA A 125 10.01 4.56 10.61
CA ALA A 125 9.71 5.90 11.12
C ALA A 125 8.20 6.24 11.07
N LEU A 126 7.43 5.60 10.18
CA LEU A 126 5.97 5.70 10.14
C LEU A 126 5.28 5.18 11.41
N LEU A 127 5.94 4.33 12.18
CA LEU A 127 5.44 3.84 13.47
C LEU A 127 5.67 4.83 14.61
N MET A 128 6.36 5.94 14.37
CA MET A 128 6.64 7.01 15.34
C MET A 128 7.41 6.53 16.59
N VAL A 129 8.19 5.46 16.48
CA VAL A 129 9.00 4.90 17.55
C VAL A 129 10.46 5.36 17.36
N ASP A 130 11.04 5.96 18.38
CA ASP A 130 12.45 6.43 18.43
C ASP A 130 12.86 7.35 17.28
N VAL A 131 11.96 8.23 16.84
CA VAL A 131 12.17 9.17 15.74
C VAL A 131 11.87 10.61 16.13
N THR A 132 12.50 11.58 15.47
CA THR A 132 12.23 13.00 15.69
C THR A 132 10.92 13.44 15.04
N ILE A 133 10.28 14.46 15.63
CA ILE A 133 9.02 15.03 15.09
C ILE A 133 9.20 15.48 13.62
N LEU A 134 10.33 16.04 13.28
CA LEU A 134 10.62 16.49 11.91
C LEU A 134 10.65 15.33 10.92
N GLN A 135 11.24 14.20 11.30
CA GLN A 135 11.23 12.98 10.48
C GLN A 135 9.83 12.43 10.30
N ILE A 136 9.01 12.40 11.36
CA ILE A 136 7.61 11.95 11.28
C ILE A 136 6.84 12.80 10.28
N VAL A 137 6.94 14.14 10.39
CA VAL A 137 6.23 15.07 9.52
C VAL A 137 6.67 14.86 8.06
N TRP A 138 7.98 14.78 7.80
CA TRP A 138 8.51 14.58 6.44
C TRP A 138 8.03 13.27 5.81
N VAL A 139 8.21 12.17 6.53
CA VAL A 139 7.82 10.83 6.05
C VAL A 139 6.32 10.72 5.83
N THR A 140 5.52 11.31 6.73
CA THR A 140 4.06 11.31 6.59
C THR A 140 3.61 12.11 5.37
N ILE A 141 4.18 13.29 5.15
CA ILE A 141 3.85 14.13 3.98
C ILE A 141 4.25 13.41 2.69
N SER A 142 5.48 12.86 2.62
CA SER A 142 5.95 12.09 1.48
C SER A 142 5.03 10.90 1.19
N ALA A 143 4.69 10.12 2.22
CA ALA A 143 3.78 9.01 2.11
C ALA A 143 2.41 9.40 1.55
N VAL A 144 1.80 10.45 2.09
CA VAL A 144 0.47 10.93 1.65
C VAL A 144 0.51 11.39 0.19
N ILE A 145 1.51 12.18 -0.18
CA ILE A 145 1.65 12.67 -1.57
C ILE A 145 1.90 11.51 -2.53
N GLY A 146 2.79 10.57 -2.18
CA GLY A 146 3.06 9.36 -2.96
C GLY A 146 1.81 8.53 -3.18
N MET A 147 1.02 8.34 -2.10
CA MET A 147 -0.25 7.58 -2.19
C MET A 147 -1.31 8.26 -3.05
N ILE A 148 -1.40 9.60 -3.05
CA ILE A 148 -2.29 10.35 -3.96
C ILE A 148 -1.90 10.08 -5.40
N GLY A 149 -0.60 10.10 -5.73
CA GLY A 149 -0.10 9.78 -7.07
C GLY A 149 -0.44 8.36 -7.51
N ILE A 150 -0.19 7.38 -6.66
CA ILE A 150 -0.53 5.97 -6.93
C ILE A 150 -2.04 5.78 -7.11
N GLY A 151 -2.84 6.35 -6.21
CA GLY A 151 -4.28 6.27 -6.27
C GLY A 151 -4.84 6.84 -7.57
N ALA A 152 -4.41 8.04 -7.97
CA ALA A 152 -4.78 8.67 -9.23
C ALA A 152 -4.39 7.79 -10.44
N GLY A 153 -3.17 7.24 -10.43
CA GLY A 153 -2.67 6.36 -11.49
C GLY A 153 -3.49 5.08 -11.64
N ILE A 154 -3.90 4.45 -10.54
CA ILE A 154 -4.67 3.21 -10.54
C ILE A 154 -6.13 3.46 -10.93
N ILE A 155 -6.76 4.50 -10.38
CA ILE A 155 -8.13 4.90 -10.73
C ILE A 155 -8.17 5.37 -12.20
N GLY A 156 -7.11 5.99 -12.70
CA GLY A 156 -7.02 6.51 -14.06
C GLY A 156 -7.67 7.88 -14.24
N TYR A 157 -7.83 8.62 -13.14
CA TYR A 157 -8.42 9.95 -13.09
C TYR A 157 -7.74 10.78 -12.00
N TRP A 158 -7.45 12.04 -12.31
CA TRP A 158 -7.03 13.04 -11.33
C TRP A 158 -7.87 14.30 -11.50
N TYR A 159 -7.45 15.28 -12.30
CA TYR A 159 -8.28 16.42 -12.72
C TYR A 159 -9.03 16.15 -14.04
N ARG A 160 -8.46 15.30 -14.91
CA ARG A 160 -9.07 14.75 -16.10
C ARG A 160 -8.73 13.26 -16.23
N LYS A 161 -9.32 12.58 -17.22
CA LYS A 161 -8.99 11.18 -17.51
C LYS A 161 -7.51 11.07 -17.89
N LEU A 162 -6.79 10.18 -17.19
CA LEU A 162 -5.36 9.95 -17.41
C LEU A 162 -5.13 9.04 -18.61
N MET A 163 -4.15 9.41 -19.45
CA MET A 163 -3.63 8.53 -20.48
C MET A 163 -2.83 7.39 -19.86
N TRP A 164 -2.65 6.28 -20.57
CA TRP A 164 -2.00 5.08 -20.03
C TRP A 164 -0.56 5.36 -19.52
N PHE A 165 0.21 6.19 -20.22
CA PHE A 165 1.57 6.55 -19.81
C PHE A 165 1.58 7.51 -18.62
N GLU A 166 0.62 8.44 -18.52
CA GLU A 166 0.46 9.31 -17.35
C GLU A 166 0.22 8.48 -16.07
N ARG A 167 -0.57 7.41 -16.20
CA ARG A 167 -0.84 6.47 -15.10
C ARG A 167 0.43 5.77 -14.63
N ILE A 168 1.27 5.29 -15.56
CA ILE A 168 2.54 4.63 -15.23
C ILE A 168 3.48 5.61 -14.54
N ILE A 169 3.59 6.84 -15.05
CA ILE A 169 4.44 7.88 -14.46
C ILE A 169 4.00 8.19 -13.03
N LEU A 170 2.69 8.38 -12.79
CA LEU A 170 2.15 8.67 -11.47
C LEU A 170 2.39 7.52 -10.48
N ILE A 171 2.19 6.28 -10.91
CA ILE A 171 2.45 5.10 -10.07
C ILE A 171 3.94 4.99 -9.76
N ALA A 172 4.83 5.14 -10.76
CA ALA A 172 6.27 5.06 -10.56
C ALA A 172 6.78 6.18 -9.63
N ALA A 173 6.31 7.42 -9.83
CA ALA A 173 6.68 8.55 -8.98
C ALA A 173 6.15 8.37 -7.54
N GLY A 174 4.93 7.87 -7.36
CA GLY A 174 4.40 7.56 -6.05
C GLY A 174 5.16 6.43 -5.35
N LEU A 175 5.54 5.38 -6.09
CA LEU A 175 6.35 4.28 -5.55
C LEU A 175 7.77 4.72 -5.17
N SER A 176 8.38 5.66 -5.90
CA SER A 176 9.70 6.19 -5.54
C SER A 176 9.70 6.94 -4.21
N MET A 177 8.58 7.55 -3.83
CA MET A 177 8.40 8.22 -2.53
C MET A 177 8.14 7.25 -1.35
N ILE A 178 8.03 5.97 -1.63
CA ILE A 178 7.90 4.92 -0.60
C ILE A 178 9.29 4.45 -0.14
N TYR A 179 10.29 4.58 -1.00
CA TYR A 179 11.65 4.16 -0.69
C TYR A 179 12.29 5.16 0.28
N PRO A 180 12.96 4.71 1.37
CA PRO A 180 13.41 5.57 2.47
C PRO A 180 14.68 6.37 2.11
N GLU A 181 14.66 7.15 1.03
CA GLU A 181 15.75 8.02 0.61
C GLU A 181 15.23 9.41 0.27
N THR A 182 15.82 10.45 0.83
CA THR A 182 15.43 11.84 0.58
C THR A 182 15.51 12.23 -0.90
N ILE A 183 16.46 11.64 -1.66
CA ILE A 183 16.62 11.89 -3.09
C ILE A 183 15.43 11.34 -3.87
N SER A 184 14.98 10.12 -3.57
CA SER A 184 13.81 9.51 -4.23
C SER A 184 12.52 10.27 -3.91
N ASP A 185 12.38 10.78 -2.68
CA ASP A 185 11.25 11.63 -2.28
C ASP A 185 11.20 12.93 -3.10
N ILE A 186 12.35 13.61 -3.25
CA ILE A 186 12.42 14.86 -4.02
C ILE A 186 12.11 14.60 -5.50
N ILE A 187 12.65 13.55 -6.09
CA ILE A 187 12.38 13.18 -7.49
C ILE A 187 10.89 12.86 -7.67
N GLY A 188 10.32 12.03 -6.81
CA GLY A 188 8.91 11.68 -6.84
C GLY A 188 8.01 12.90 -6.71
N LEU A 189 8.31 13.79 -5.76
CA LEU A 189 7.57 15.03 -5.54
C LEU A 189 7.61 15.96 -6.75
N VAL A 190 8.78 16.15 -7.36
CA VAL A 190 8.93 16.98 -8.57
C VAL A 190 8.11 16.39 -9.73
N VAL A 191 8.18 15.08 -9.96
CA VAL A 191 7.42 14.42 -11.02
C VAL A 191 5.91 14.55 -10.77
N LEU A 192 5.45 14.32 -9.54
CA LEU A 192 4.04 14.48 -9.19
C LEU A 192 3.57 15.93 -9.33
N ALA A 193 4.39 16.91 -8.96
CA ALA A 193 4.06 18.33 -9.13
C ALA A 193 3.95 18.71 -10.62
N ILE A 194 4.85 18.22 -11.47
CA ILE A 194 4.79 18.44 -12.93
C ILE A 194 3.52 17.81 -13.51
N MET A 195 3.22 16.57 -13.13
CA MET A 195 2.02 15.87 -13.59
C MET A 195 0.74 16.56 -13.12
N PHE A 196 0.72 17.06 -11.87
CA PHE A 196 -0.37 17.87 -11.36
C PHE A 196 -0.59 19.14 -12.20
N ALA A 197 0.48 19.87 -12.51
CA ALA A 197 0.41 21.07 -13.34
C ALA A 197 -0.12 20.77 -14.75
N ILE A 198 0.36 19.69 -15.40
CA ILE A 198 -0.10 19.25 -16.71
C ILE A 198 -1.59 18.92 -16.69
N GLN A 199 -2.04 18.17 -15.69
CA GLN A 199 -3.44 17.78 -15.52
C GLN A 199 -4.34 18.99 -15.26
N PHE A 200 -3.90 19.92 -14.41
CA PHE A 200 -4.65 21.15 -14.07
C PHE A 200 -4.80 22.07 -15.27
N ILE A 201 -3.72 22.31 -16.03
CA ILE A 201 -3.73 23.14 -17.24
C ILE A 201 -4.59 22.49 -18.35
N GLY A 202 -4.46 21.15 -18.52
CA GLY A 202 -5.22 20.39 -19.50
C GLY A 202 -6.73 20.46 -19.21
N ASN A 203 -7.13 20.29 -17.96
CA ASN A 203 -8.54 20.40 -17.55
C ASN A 203 -9.14 21.79 -17.82
N LYS A 204 -8.35 22.84 -17.60
CA LYS A 204 -8.79 24.23 -17.88
C LYS A 204 -9.03 24.48 -19.37
N LYS A 205 -8.29 23.78 -20.27
CA LYS A 205 -8.52 23.86 -21.71
C LYS A 205 -9.76 23.11 -22.18
N GLU A 206 -10.06 21.94 -21.56
CA GLU A 206 -11.24 21.14 -21.91
C GLU A 206 -12.55 21.76 -21.39
N ASN A 207 -12.53 22.39 -20.23
CA ASN A 207 -13.69 22.98 -19.55
C ASN A 207 -13.75 24.52 -19.63
N GLY A 208 -12.85 25.17 -20.40
CA GLY A 208 -12.89 26.58 -20.67
C GLY A 208 -14.16 26.96 -21.46
N PRO A 209 -14.65 28.22 -21.35
CA PRO A 209 -15.84 28.65 -22.08
C PRO A 209 -15.64 28.37 -23.57
N LYS A 210 -16.48 27.48 -24.12
CA LYS A 210 -16.57 27.31 -25.56
C LYS A 210 -16.94 28.66 -26.12
N ALA A 211 -16.02 29.29 -26.86
CA ALA A 211 -16.35 30.50 -27.60
C ALA A 211 -17.58 30.18 -28.46
N ILE A 212 -18.67 30.88 -28.17
CA ILE A 212 -19.88 30.83 -28.95
C ILE A 212 -19.48 31.47 -30.28
N ALA A 213 -19.28 30.66 -31.31
CA ALA A 213 -19.13 31.09 -32.69
C ALA A 213 -20.45 30.94 -33.39
#